data_927478b79be30ea6d63de458b51ca881
#
_entry.id   927478b79be30ea6d63de458b51ca881
#
_cell.length_a   1.000
_cell.length_b   1.000
_cell.length_c   1.000
_cell.angle_alpha   90.00
_cell.angle_beta   90.00
_cell.angle_gamma   90.00
#
_symmetry.space_group_name_H-M   'P 1'
#
loop_
_entity.id
_entity.type
_entity.pdbx_description
1 polymer ?
#
loop_
_entity_poly.entity_id
_entity_poly.type
_entity_poly.pdbx_seq_one_letter_code
_entity_poly.pdbx_strand_id
1 'polypeptide(L)'
;MGISKKSLISVTLVLFLIVSIGFLYVFNPIQTKPKRVGVLFYQSNPTTLRFLAGLKTGLAKQGYYQGENLDLVVENFQNSTPKVTMATLRKIAQKRVKVLITTGKDLTITTAHTFRDKPIIYTLVSRPITKETIQTIIDEKNITGVSYFTPYDRTLELAQRIIPHFKRLTLILPPHSAWTDYKRLSEAAQKTGIQLNQIATPLPDLERTILNLKGKTDAIFLPYDIQLIFRAGLLKAALIKASLPAISNNLEYQSGCVLTYYAEPETIGEIAGQMAVKIFHGAKVKYLPIELSSYYKLTINKALLEKLNFSIHEDVLSYANEVIR
;
A
#
# COMPACT_ATOMS: atom_id res chain seq x y z
N MET A 1 -27.57 14.23 -67.90
CA MET A 1 -26.13 14.20 -67.59
C MET A 1 -25.78 12.84 -67.05
N GLY A 2 -25.29 11.93 -67.87
CA GLY A 2 -25.04 10.54 -67.49
C GLY A 2 -23.62 10.41 -66.89
N ILE A 3 -23.52 9.83 -65.71
CA ILE A 3 -22.22 9.53 -65.07
C ILE A 3 -21.49 8.53 -65.96
N SER A 4 -20.28 8.87 -66.41
CA SER A 4 -19.46 8.01 -67.26
C SER A 4 -19.17 6.67 -66.56
N LYS A 5 -19.25 5.54 -67.31
CA LYS A 5 -18.88 4.21 -66.77
C LYS A 5 -17.48 4.20 -66.11
N LYS A 6 -16.56 4.98 -66.59
CA LYS A 6 -15.22 5.13 -65.97
C LYS A 6 -15.25 5.79 -64.58
N SER A 7 -16.13 6.80 -64.40
CA SER A 7 -16.32 7.46 -63.10
C SER A 7 -16.97 6.55 -62.09
N LEU A 8 -17.91 5.70 -62.51
CA LEU A 8 -18.56 4.74 -61.62
C LEU A 8 -17.57 3.66 -61.10
N ILE A 9 -16.72 3.14 -62.02
CA ILE A 9 -15.68 2.17 -61.65
C ILE A 9 -14.67 2.76 -60.69
N SER A 10 -14.25 4.01 -60.87
CA SER A 10 -13.33 4.69 -59.95
C SER A 10 -13.92 4.87 -58.55
N VAL A 11 -15.19 5.25 -58.44
CA VAL A 11 -15.89 5.40 -57.15
C VAL A 11 -16.02 4.05 -56.39
N THR A 12 -16.33 2.98 -57.11
CA THR A 12 -16.47 1.63 -56.55
C THR A 12 -15.11 1.12 -56.05
N LEU A 13 -14.03 1.36 -56.78
CA LEU A 13 -12.66 1.01 -56.36
C LEU A 13 -12.23 1.74 -55.08
N VAL A 14 -12.51 3.06 -55.00
CA VAL A 14 -12.20 3.87 -53.80
C VAL A 14 -13.00 3.39 -52.59
N LEU A 15 -14.30 3.08 -52.74
CA LEU A 15 -15.13 2.54 -51.69
C LEU A 15 -14.62 1.17 -51.22
N PHE A 16 -14.25 0.28 -52.15
CA PHE A 16 -13.67 -1.01 -51.80
C PHE A 16 -12.35 -0.88 -51.07
N LEU A 17 -11.51 0.07 -51.45
CA LEU A 17 -10.24 0.37 -50.77
C LEU A 17 -10.48 0.86 -49.32
N ILE A 18 -11.43 1.79 -49.14
CA ILE A 18 -11.79 2.31 -47.80
C ILE A 18 -12.35 1.21 -46.93
N VAL A 19 -13.23 0.34 -47.46
CA VAL A 19 -13.80 -0.80 -46.73
C VAL A 19 -12.69 -1.82 -46.39
N SER A 20 -11.79 -2.11 -47.32
CA SER A 20 -10.65 -3.02 -47.10
C SER A 20 -9.65 -2.48 -46.05
N ILE A 21 -9.36 -1.17 -46.09
CA ILE A 21 -8.53 -0.53 -45.06
C ILE A 21 -9.24 -0.51 -43.72
N GLY A 22 -10.54 -0.23 -43.68
CA GLY A 22 -11.36 -0.32 -42.45
C GLY A 22 -11.40 -1.73 -41.89
N PHE A 23 -11.55 -2.74 -42.73
CA PHE A 23 -11.51 -4.15 -42.36
C PHE A 23 -10.12 -4.54 -41.80
N LEU A 24 -9.03 -4.12 -42.46
CA LEU A 24 -7.66 -4.33 -41.96
C LEU A 24 -7.44 -3.65 -40.61
N TYR A 25 -8.01 -2.49 -40.38
CA TYR A 25 -7.91 -1.76 -39.10
C TYR A 25 -8.71 -2.44 -37.98
N VAL A 26 -9.88 -3.00 -38.28
CA VAL A 26 -10.74 -3.70 -37.31
C VAL A 26 -10.19 -5.08 -36.98
N PHE A 27 -9.65 -5.81 -37.96
CA PHE A 27 -9.17 -7.20 -37.79
C PHE A 27 -7.66 -7.30 -37.51
N ASN A 28 -6.86 -6.27 -37.79
CA ASN A 28 -5.48 -6.15 -37.32
C ASN A 28 -5.32 -4.83 -36.54
N PRO A 29 -5.80 -4.75 -35.31
CA PRO A 29 -5.52 -3.61 -34.46
C PRO A 29 -4.00 -3.45 -34.40
N ILE A 30 -3.50 -2.24 -34.70
CA ILE A 30 -2.08 -1.91 -34.56
C ILE A 30 -1.68 -2.36 -33.16
N GLN A 31 -0.94 -3.47 -33.07
CA GLN A 31 -0.41 -3.94 -31.80
C GLN A 31 0.59 -2.91 -31.28
N THR A 32 0.10 -1.94 -30.55
CA THR A 32 0.98 -1.01 -29.85
C THR A 32 1.78 -1.83 -28.82
N LYS A 33 3.11 -1.67 -28.84
CA LYS A 33 3.96 -2.35 -27.85
C LYS A 33 3.40 -2.14 -26.45
N PRO A 34 3.29 -3.20 -25.63
CA PRO A 34 2.69 -3.09 -24.32
C PRO A 34 3.39 -2.02 -23.47
N LYS A 35 2.61 -1.24 -22.73
CA LYS A 35 3.15 -0.31 -21.75
C LYS A 35 3.77 -1.12 -20.63
N ARG A 36 5.01 -0.81 -20.28
CA ARG A 36 5.73 -1.57 -19.26
C ARG A 36 5.87 -0.76 -17.97
N VAL A 37 5.45 -1.36 -16.83
CA VAL A 37 5.49 -0.79 -15.49
C VAL A 37 6.42 -1.64 -14.63
N GLY A 38 7.41 -1.02 -14.00
CA GLY A 38 8.22 -1.68 -12.98
C GLY A 38 7.55 -1.51 -11.62
N VAL A 39 7.29 -2.60 -10.91
CA VAL A 39 6.74 -2.58 -9.55
C VAL A 39 7.76 -3.17 -8.59
N LEU A 40 8.20 -2.38 -7.65
CA LEU A 40 9.34 -2.67 -6.77
C LEU A 40 8.88 -2.68 -5.32
N PHE A 41 9.15 -3.79 -4.59
CA PHE A 41 8.83 -3.90 -3.17
C PHE A 41 9.85 -4.77 -2.42
N TYR A 42 9.97 -4.57 -1.11
CA TYR A 42 10.89 -5.36 -0.28
C TYR A 42 10.33 -6.71 0.16
N GLN A 43 9.01 -6.86 0.27
CA GLN A 43 8.43 -8.04 0.87
C GLN A 43 7.09 -8.40 0.21
N SER A 44 6.94 -9.69 -0.10
CA SER A 44 5.66 -10.26 -0.48
C SER A 44 4.88 -10.63 0.79
N ASN A 45 3.92 -9.78 1.15
CA ASN A 45 3.06 -9.92 2.31
C ASN A 45 1.61 -9.54 1.93
N PRO A 46 0.61 -9.77 2.78
CA PRO A 46 -0.78 -9.42 2.50
C PRO A 46 -0.97 -7.98 2.03
N THR A 47 -0.31 -7.00 2.64
CA THR A 47 -0.36 -5.59 2.22
C THR A 47 0.10 -5.41 0.78
N THR A 48 1.24 -5.97 0.42
CA THR A 48 1.79 -5.86 -0.94
C THR A 48 0.95 -6.59 -1.96
N LEU A 49 0.42 -7.77 -1.62
CA LEU A 49 -0.45 -8.54 -2.53
C LEU A 49 -1.77 -7.80 -2.81
N ARG A 50 -2.39 -7.22 -1.78
CA ARG A 50 -3.59 -6.38 -1.94
C ARG A 50 -3.29 -5.12 -2.75
N PHE A 51 -2.17 -4.45 -2.47
CA PHE A 51 -1.71 -3.32 -3.28
C PHE A 51 -1.57 -3.68 -4.76
N LEU A 52 -0.94 -4.82 -5.09
CA LEU A 52 -0.80 -5.30 -6.47
C LEU A 52 -2.15 -5.60 -7.14
N ALA A 53 -3.10 -6.15 -6.39
CA ALA A 53 -4.46 -6.37 -6.89
C ALA A 53 -5.13 -5.04 -7.23
N GLY A 54 -5.06 -4.06 -6.33
CA GLY A 54 -5.57 -2.71 -6.57
C GLY A 54 -4.90 -2.01 -7.75
N LEU A 55 -3.56 -2.13 -7.88
CA LEU A 55 -2.81 -1.58 -9.02
C LEU A 55 -3.32 -2.14 -10.35
N LYS A 56 -3.52 -3.45 -10.44
CA LYS A 56 -4.08 -4.09 -11.64
C LYS A 56 -5.49 -3.59 -11.92
N THR A 57 -6.32 -3.44 -10.89
CA THR A 57 -7.68 -2.89 -11.01
C THR A 57 -7.65 -1.45 -11.53
N GLY A 58 -6.79 -0.59 -10.98
CA GLY A 58 -6.65 0.80 -11.39
C GLY A 58 -6.19 0.95 -12.85
N LEU A 59 -5.28 0.08 -13.30
CA LEU A 59 -4.83 0.01 -14.68
C LEU A 59 -5.94 -0.51 -15.60
N ALA A 60 -6.64 -1.59 -15.20
CA ALA A 60 -7.73 -2.21 -15.98
C ALA A 60 -8.92 -1.27 -16.18
N LYS A 61 -9.32 -0.50 -15.15
CA LYS A 61 -10.36 0.53 -15.26
C LYS A 61 -10.05 1.61 -16.31
N GLN A 62 -8.78 1.73 -16.71
CA GLN A 62 -8.29 2.67 -17.72
C GLN A 62 -7.94 1.95 -19.05
N GLY A 63 -8.36 0.68 -19.22
CA GLY A 63 -8.17 -0.09 -20.43
C GLY A 63 -6.80 -0.74 -20.61
N TYR A 64 -6.01 -0.89 -19.53
CA TYR A 64 -4.70 -1.54 -19.57
C TYR A 64 -4.74 -2.90 -18.89
N TYR A 65 -4.55 -3.97 -19.66
CA TYR A 65 -4.67 -5.36 -19.21
C TYR A 65 -3.34 -6.10 -19.34
N GLN A 66 -2.95 -6.79 -18.27
CA GLN A 66 -1.72 -7.60 -18.24
C GLN A 66 -1.75 -8.69 -19.31
N GLY A 67 -0.67 -8.77 -20.09
CA GLY A 67 -0.53 -9.75 -21.19
C GLY A 67 -1.11 -9.29 -22.53
N GLU A 68 -1.87 -8.22 -22.57
CA GLU A 68 -2.42 -7.63 -23.81
C GLU A 68 -1.62 -6.36 -24.21
N ASN A 69 -1.92 -5.26 -23.56
CA ASN A 69 -1.31 -3.94 -23.82
C ASN A 69 -0.50 -3.40 -22.62
N LEU A 70 -0.36 -4.21 -21.57
CA LEU A 70 0.38 -3.92 -20.34
C LEU A 70 1.32 -5.08 -20.00
N ASP A 71 2.54 -4.74 -19.53
CA ASP A 71 3.52 -5.67 -18.99
C ASP A 71 4.01 -5.16 -17.61
N LEU A 72 3.64 -5.86 -16.53
CA LEU A 72 4.08 -5.56 -15.18
C LEU A 72 5.38 -6.34 -14.86
N VAL A 73 6.47 -5.61 -14.73
CA VAL A 73 7.76 -6.12 -14.29
C VAL A 73 7.82 -6.00 -12.76
N VAL A 74 7.49 -7.09 -12.08
CA VAL A 74 7.42 -7.12 -10.61
C VAL A 74 8.72 -7.67 -10.04
N GLU A 75 9.35 -6.92 -9.13
CA GLU A 75 10.61 -7.31 -8.50
C GLU A 75 10.50 -7.20 -6.97
N ASN A 76 10.87 -8.29 -6.30
CA ASN A 76 10.89 -8.40 -4.85
C ASN A 76 12.34 -8.35 -4.35
N PHE A 77 12.62 -7.42 -3.45
CA PHE A 77 13.95 -7.21 -2.85
C PHE A 77 14.10 -7.83 -1.47
N GLN A 78 13.23 -8.76 -1.09
CA GLN A 78 13.31 -9.45 0.19
C GLN A 78 14.68 -10.09 0.37
N ASN A 79 15.33 -9.84 1.52
CA ASN A 79 16.68 -10.30 1.84
C ASN A 79 17.78 -9.81 0.88
N SER A 80 17.50 -8.78 0.07
CA SER A 80 18.50 -8.23 -0.84
C SER A 80 19.53 -7.37 -0.10
N THR A 81 20.81 -7.61 -0.37
CA THR A 81 21.87 -6.70 0.03
C THR A 81 21.85 -5.43 -0.85
N PRO A 82 22.45 -4.30 -0.42
CA PRO A 82 22.55 -3.12 -1.27
C PRO A 82 23.14 -3.39 -2.65
N LYS A 83 24.15 -4.26 -2.72
CA LYS A 83 24.79 -4.66 -4.00
C LYS A 83 23.81 -5.40 -4.93
N VAL A 84 23.02 -6.34 -4.39
CA VAL A 84 21.98 -7.07 -5.15
C VAL A 84 20.88 -6.14 -5.59
N THR A 85 20.42 -5.24 -4.70
CA THR A 85 19.42 -4.22 -5.03
C THR A 85 19.85 -3.38 -6.23
N MET A 86 21.07 -2.85 -6.23
CA MET A 86 21.60 -2.04 -7.32
C MET A 86 21.73 -2.83 -8.63
N ALA A 87 22.16 -4.10 -8.57
CA ALA A 87 22.26 -4.94 -9.75
C ALA A 87 20.89 -5.22 -10.37
N THR A 88 19.87 -5.47 -9.55
CA THR A 88 18.48 -5.68 -9.99
C THR A 88 17.89 -4.40 -10.59
N LEU A 89 18.10 -3.24 -9.97
CA LEU A 89 17.67 -1.96 -10.52
C LEU A 89 18.28 -1.68 -11.90
N ARG A 90 19.57 -1.98 -12.10
CA ARG A 90 20.22 -1.87 -13.42
C ARG A 90 19.58 -2.78 -14.47
N LYS A 91 19.18 -4.01 -14.12
CA LYS A 91 18.44 -4.91 -15.03
C LYS A 91 17.08 -4.33 -15.41
N ILE A 92 16.37 -3.72 -14.44
CA ILE A 92 15.08 -3.05 -14.71
C ILE A 92 15.26 -1.87 -15.67
N ALA A 93 16.36 -1.13 -15.59
CA ALA A 93 16.68 -0.06 -16.52
C ALA A 93 16.67 -0.54 -17.98
N GLN A 94 17.17 -1.76 -18.24
CA GLN A 94 17.22 -2.38 -19.56
C GLN A 94 15.84 -2.82 -20.09
N LYS A 95 14.87 -3.07 -19.19
CA LYS A 95 13.53 -3.56 -19.55
C LYS A 95 12.62 -2.48 -20.18
N ARG A 96 13.11 -1.27 -20.42
CA ARG A 96 12.37 -0.15 -21.06
C ARG A 96 11.05 0.18 -20.35
N VAL A 97 11.02 0.14 -19.03
CA VAL A 97 9.84 0.52 -18.24
C VAL A 97 9.50 2.01 -18.46
N LYS A 98 8.22 2.32 -18.55
CA LYS A 98 7.70 3.69 -18.72
C LYS A 98 7.56 4.42 -17.41
N VAL A 99 7.23 3.70 -16.34
CA VAL A 99 7.06 4.22 -14.98
C VAL A 99 7.51 3.15 -13.98
N LEU A 100 8.11 3.59 -12.88
CA LEU A 100 8.47 2.77 -11.74
C LEU A 100 7.48 3.06 -10.60
N ILE A 101 6.97 2.01 -9.97
CA ILE A 101 6.13 2.10 -8.77
C ILE A 101 6.91 1.44 -7.64
N THR A 102 7.13 2.17 -6.56
CA THR A 102 7.91 1.69 -5.41
C THR A 102 7.05 1.64 -4.16
N THR A 103 7.28 0.65 -3.29
CA THR A 103 6.64 0.59 -1.98
C THR A 103 7.64 0.91 -0.87
N GLY A 104 7.22 1.75 0.06
CA GLY A 104 8.05 2.15 1.20
C GLY A 104 9.12 3.19 0.88
N LYS A 105 9.62 3.85 1.93
CA LYS A 105 10.51 5.01 1.83
C LYS A 105 11.88 4.67 1.25
N ASP A 106 12.55 3.67 1.80
CA ASP A 106 13.97 3.42 1.49
C ASP A 106 14.17 2.92 0.05
N LEU A 107 13.26 2.05 -0.42
CA LEU A 107 13.30 1.60 -1.82
C LEU A 107 12.98 2.74 -2.78
N THR A 108 12.07 3.63 -2.41
CA THR A 108 11.77 4.84 -3.19
C THR A 108 13.01 5.72 -3.34
N ILE A 109 13.72 6.01 -2.24
CA ILE A 109 14.94 6.82 -2.23
C ILE A 109 16.01 6.19 -3.12
N THR A 110 16.29 4.89 -2.91
CA THR A 110 17.30 4.16 -3.68
C THR A 110 16.96 4.14 -5.17
N THR A 111 15.67 3.96 -5.50
CA THR A 111 15.21 3.97 -6.90
C THR A 111 15.37 5.35 -7.52
N ALA A 112 15.03 6.42 -6.81
CA ALA A 112 15.13 7.79 -7.28
C ALA A 112 16.58 8.20 -7.60
N HIS A 113 17.50 7.87 -6.72
CA HIS A 113 18.93 8.11 -6.96
C HIS A 113 19.48 7.31 -8.16
N THR A 114 18.87 6.16 -8.45
CA THR A 114 19.30 5.31 -9.59
C THR A 114 18.71 5.77 -10.91
N PHE A 115 17.46 6.27 -10.91
CA PHE A 115 16.69 6.61 -12.12
C PHE A 115 16.23 8.05 -12.09
N ARG A 116 17.12 8.97 -12.38
CA ARG A 116 16.85 10.43 -12.34
C ARG A 116 15.92 10.95 -13.45
N ASP A 117 15.81 10.20 -14.55
CA ASP A 117 15.03 10.54 -15.74
C ASP A 117 13.70 9.76 -15.86
N LYS A 118 13.51 8.70 -15.06
CA LYS A 118 12.30 7.87 -15.14
C LYS A 118 11.22 8.34 -14.17
N PRO A 119 9.96 8.37 -14.62
CA PRO A 119 8.81 8.59 -13.74
C PRO A 119 8.77 7.58 -12.60
N ILE A 120 8.63 8.06 -11.36
CA ILE A 120 8.51 7.23 -10.16
C ILE A 120 7.23 7.62 -9.42
N ILE A 121 6.42 6.62 -9.09
CA ILE A 121 5.26 6.73 -8.21
C ILE A 121 5.59 5.97 -6.93
N TYR A 122 5.78 6.68 -5.82
CA TYR A 122 5.93 6.01 -4.53
C TYR A 122 4.58 5.65 -3.91
N THR A 123 4.55 4.57 -3.13
CA THR A 123 3.34 4.07 -2.48
C THR A 123 3.64 3.44 -1.13
N LEU A 124 2.59 3.20 -0.33
CA LEU A 124 2.69 2.57 1.00
C LEU A 124 3.68 3.28 1.93
N VAL A 125 3.75 4.61 1.84
CA VAL A 125 4.52 5.45 2.75
C VAL A 125 3.55 6.15 3.68
N SER A 126 3.62 5.82 4.97
CA SER A 126 2.82 6.43 6.02
C SER A 126 3.39 7.80 6.39
N ARG A 127 3.02 8.80 5.78
CA ARG A 127 3.19 10.24 5.86
C ARG A 127 3.28 10.75 4.44
N PRO A 128 2.68 11.91 4.16
CA PRO A 128 3.19 12.64 3.02
C PRO A 128 4.69 12.74 3.27
N ILE A 129 5.50 12.25 2.36
CA ILE A 129 6.90 12.57 2.35
C ILE A 129 6.92 14.08 2.47
N THR A 130 7.33 14.63 3.63
CA THR A 130 7.31 16.09 3.84
C THR A 130 8.21 16.73 2.80
N LYS A 131 7.92 18.00 2.43
CA LYS A 131 8.79 18.77 1.54
C LYS A 131 10.27 18.63 1.93
N GLU A 132 10.59 18.52 3.21
CA GLU A 132 11.99 18.40 3.71
C GLU A 132 12.61 17.01 3.50
N THR A 133 11.81 15.92 3.59
CA THR A 133 12.30 14.55 3.29
C THR A 133 12.35 14.28 1.81
N ILE A 134 11.50 14.94 1.04
CA ILE A 134 11.52 14.90 -0.42
C ILE A 134 12.36 16.04 -0.99
N GLN A 135 12.61 17.18 -0.31
CA GLN A 135 13.47 18.21 -0.91
C GLN A 135 14.87 17.71 -1.22
N THR A 136 15.39 16.78 -0.43
CA THR A 136 16.56 15.99 -0.84
C THR A 136 16.27 15.02 -2.00
N ILE A 137 15.00 14.67 -2.25
CA ILE A 137 14.59 13.71 -3.28
C ILE A 137 13.75 14.40 -4.39
N ILE A 138 13.01 15.49 -4.10
CA ILE A 138 12.11 16.26 -5.02
C ILE A 138 12.81 17.34 -5.83
N ASP A 139 14.04 17.69 -5.58
CA ASP A 139 14.83 18.32 -6.64
C ASP A 139 14.95 17.41 -7.88
N GLU A 140 14.61 16.16 -7.72
CA GLU A 140 14.38 15.20 -8.78
C GLU A 140 12.92 15.34 -9.29
N LYS A 141 12.72 16.12 -10.34
CA LYS A 141 11.44 16.46 -10.99
C LYS A 141 10.63 15.25 -11.53
N ASN A 142 11.00 14.03 -11.16
CA ASN A 142 10.49 12.77 -11.69
C ASN A 142 9.73 11.91 -10.68
N ILE A 143 9.47 12.42 -9.45
CA ILE A 143 8.77 11.68 -8.40
C ILE A 143 7.41 12.29 -8.09
N THR A 144 6.42 11.44 -7.95
CA THR A 144 5.11 11.69 -7.32
C THR A 144 4.68 10.45 -6.56
N GLY A 145 3.50 10.40 -6.00
CA GLY A 145 3.07 9.19 -5.31
C GLY A 145 1.71 9.24 -4.66
N VAL A 146 1.39 8.14 -3.97
CA VAL A 146 0.19 7.99 -3.16
C VAL A 146 0.63 7.79 -1.71
N SER A 147 0.21 8.71 -0.86
CA SER A 147 0.49 8.72 0.57
C SER A 147 -0.76 8.45 1.38
N TYR A 148 -0.62 8.17 2.67
CA TYR A 148 -1.72 8.08 3.61
C TYR A 148 -1.30 8.55 5.00
N PHE A 149 -2.26 8.98 5.81
CA PHE A 149 -2.04 9.24 7.23
C PHE A 149 -2.38 8.00 8.04
N THR A 150 -1.62 7.75 9.12
CA THR A 150 -2.05 6.76 10.11
C THR A 150 -3.04 7.43 11.06
N PRO A 151 -4.29 6.95 11.14
CA PRO A 151 -5.36 7.62 11.88
C PRO A 151 -5.35 7.18 13.36
N TYR A 152 -4.32 7.54 14.11
CA TYR A 152 -4.16 7.13 15.52
C TYR A 152 -5.33 7.55 16.40
N ASP A 153 -5.81 8.79 16.27
CA ASP A 153 -6.94 9.32 17.02
C ASP A 153 -8.16 8.40 16.86
N ARG A 154 -8.53 8.13 15.62
CA ARG A 154 -9.67 7.27 15.31
C ARG A 154 -9.49 5.83 15.77
N THR A 155 -8.27 5.31 15.67
CA THR A 155 -7.94 3.95 16.14
C THR A 155 -8.16 3.83 17.64
N LEU A 156 -7.70 4.81 18.43
CA LEU A 156 -7.83 4.81 19.88
C LEU A 156 -9.29 5.02 20.32
N GLU A 157 -10.04 5.90 19.66
CA GLU A 157 -11.48 6.07 19.90
C GLU A 157 -12.27 4.78 19.64
N LEU A 158 -11.96 4.07 18.54
CA LEU A 158 -12.59 2.79 18.24
C LEU A 158 -12.21 1.72 19.26
N ALA A 159 -10.94 1.71 19.70
CA ALA A 159 -10.48 0.78 20.72
C ALA A 159 -11.18 1.00 22.08
N GLN A 160 -11.46 2.27 22.46
CA GLN A 160 -12.22 2.59 23.67
C GLN A 160 -13.68 2.09 23.65
N ARG A 161 -14.25 1.90 22.47
CA ARG A 161 -15.59 1.31 22.31
C ARG A 161 -15.59 -0.22 22.44
N ILE A 162 -14.42 -0.86 22.25
CA ILE A 162 -14.26 -2.32 22.21
C ILE A 162 -13.67 -2.84 23.52
N ILE A 163 -12.70 -2.11 24.08
CA ILE A 163 -11.96 -2.52 25.28
C ILE A 163 -12.51 -1.73 26.49
N PRO A 164 -13.21 -2.39 27.42
CA PRO A 164 -13.75 -1.72 28.60
C PRO A 164 -12.66 -1.04 29.43
N HIS A 165 -12.95 0.16 29.93
CA HIS A 165 -12.06 0.93 30.81
C HIS A 165 -10.65 1.18 30.23
N PHE A 166 -10.49 1.21 28.90
CA PHE A 166 -9.22 1.40 28.23
C PHE A 166 -8.62 2.78 28.55
N LYS A 167 -7.57 2.80 29.37
CA LYS A 167 -6.84 3.99 29.83
C LYS A 167 -5.32 3.87 29.69
N ARG A 168 -4.77 2.66 29.62
CA ARG A 168 -3.33 2.39 29.58
C ARG A 168 -2.99 1.62 28.32
N LEU A 169 -2.17 2.21 27.46
CA LEU A 169 -1.68 1.61 26.22
C LEU A 169 -0.18 1.42 26.31
N THR A 170 0.30 0.23 25.99
CA THR A 170 1.74 -0.02 25.87
C THR A 170 2.14 -0.27 24.42
N LEU A 171 3.01 0.58 23.91
CA LEU A 171 3.71 0.39 22.64
C LEU A 171 4.91 -0.52 22.85
N ILE A 172 4.99 -1.63 22.10
CA ILE A 172 6.15 -2.54 22.11
C ILE A 172 6.94 -2.36 20.82
N LEU A 173 8.26 -2.18 20.96
CA LEU A 173 9.20 -2.04 19.85
C LEU A 173 10.45 -2.87 20.10
N PRO A 174 11.10 -3.41 19.07
CA PRO A 174 12.48 -3.91 19.21
C PRO A 174 13.44 -2.74 19.49
N PRO A 175 14.58 -2.98 20.15
CA PRO A 175 15.66 -2.02 20.20
C PRO A 175 16.06 -1.62 18.77
N HIS A 176 16.32 -0.32 18.58
CA HIS A 176 16.69 0.25 17.27
C HIS A 176 15.62 0.09 16.16
N SER A 177 14.34 -0.04 16.54
CA SER A 177 13.25 -0.01 15.57
C SER A 177 13.29 1.27 14.72
N ALA A 178 13.10 1.12 13.41
CA ALA A 178 13.00 2.25 12.48
C ALA A 178 11.64 2.98 12.56
N TRP A 179 10.72 2.54 13.40
CA TRP A 179 9.43 3.19 13.58
C TRP A 179 9.58 4.55 14.27
N THR A 180 9.01 5.60 13.69
CA THR A 180 9.27 7.00 14.12
C THR A 180 8.02 7.79 14.50
N ASP A 181 6.84 7.15 14.53
CA ASP A 181 5.56 7.84 14.72
C ASP A 181 5.14 8.02 16.19
N TYR A 182 6.06 7.83 17.14
CA TYR A 182 5.77 7.94 18.58
C TYR A 182 5.07 9.24 18.95
N LYS A 183 5.57 10.38 18.46
CA LYS A 183 4.99 11.70 18.74
C LYS A 183 3.51 11.76 18.35
N ARG A 184 3.14 11.30 17.17
CA ARG A 184 1.76 11.31 16.67
C ARG A 184 0.86 10.35 17.46
N LEU A 185 1.35 9.16 17.81
CA LEU A 185 0.61 8.24 18.67
C LEU A 185 0.43 8.82 20.07
N SER A 186 1.46 9.48 20.63
CA SER A 186 1.40 10.14 21.93
C SER A 186 0.40 11.31 21.97
N GLU A 187 0.37 12.14 20.92
CA GLU A 187 -0.60 13.22 20.77
C GLU A 187 -2.03 12.68 20.69
N ALA A 188 -2.25 11.59 19.95
CA ALA A 188 -3.55 10.92 19.86
C ALA A 188 -3.96 10.32 21.21
N ALA A 189 -3.05 9.67 21.91
CA ALA A 189 -3.29 9.11 23.24
C ALA A 189 -3.67 10.21 24.25
N GLN A 190 -2.98 11.34 24.24
CA GLN A 190 -3.30 12.49 25.08
C GLN A 190 -4.71 13.01 24.80
N LYS A 191 -5.08 13.20 23.54
CA LYS A 191 -6.43 13.68 23.14
C LYS A 191 -7.55 12.74 23.61
N THR A 192 -7.29 11.42 23.58
CA THR A 192 -8.28 10.41 23.98
C THR A 192 -8.23 10.06 25.46
N GLY A 193 -7.36 10.73 26.26
CA GLY A 193 -7.20 10.48 27.68
C GLY A 193 -6.59 9.12 28.00
N ILE A 194 -5.74 8.59 27.11
CA ILE A 194 -5.05 7.33 27.26
C ILE A 194 -3.60 7.60 27.68
N GLN A 195 -3.13 6.93 28.73
CA GLN A 195 -1.74 6.93 29.14
C GLN A 195 -0.94 5.99 28.22
N LEU A 196 -0.01 6.54 27.44
CA LEU A 196 0.88 5.79 26.57
C LEU A 196 2.20 5.49 27.26
N ASN A 197 2.57 4.21 27.33
CA ASN A 197 3.89 3.73 27.74
C ASN A 197 4.61 3.12 26.53
N GLN A 198 5.94 3.19 26.51
CA GLN A 198 6.76 2.54 25.50
C GLN A 198 7.75 1.58 26.14
N ILE A 199 7.89 0.41 25.57
CA ILE A 199 8.85 -0.61 25.99
C ILE A 199 9.68 -1.04 24.80
N ALA A 200 11.00 -0.90 24.91
CA ALA A 200 11.96 -1.51 24.00
C ALA A 200 12.27 -2.94 24.46
N THR A 201 11.95 -3.94 23.66
CA THR A 201 12.09 -5.35 24.00
C THR A 201 12.91 -6.11 22.97
N PRO A 202 14.03 -6.75 23.35
CA PRO A 202 14.71 -7.67 22.46
C PRO A 202 13.77 -8.78 21.96
N LEU A 203 13.92 -9.18 20.71
CA LEU A 203 13.00 -10.14 20.09
C LEU A 203 12.87 -11.48 20.81
N PRO A 204 13.94 -12.07 21.42
CA PRO A 204 13.82 -13.28 22.22
C PRO A 204 12.98 -13.12 23.48
N ASP A 205 12.87 -11.89 24.00
CA ASP A 205 12.18 -11.57 25.26
C ASP A 205 10.71 -11.15 25.07
N LEU A 206 10.21 -11.08 23.83
CA LEU A 206 8.87 -10.59 23.52
C LEU A 206 7.77 -11.28 24.30
N GLU A 207 7.76 -12.62 24.36
CA GLU A 207 6.74 -13.37 25.11
C GLU A 207 6.80 -13.03 26.59
N ARG A 208 7.98 -13.06 27.21
CA ARG A 208 8.18 -12.74 28.62
C ARG A 208 7.73 -11.32 28.95
N THR A 209 8.07 -10.35 28.08
CA THR A 209 7.66 -8.96 28.26
C THR A 209 6.14 -8.82 28.21
N ILE A 210 5.46 -9.43 27.24
CA ILE A 210 4.00 -9.39 27.11
C ILE A 210 3.34 -10.00 28.35
N LEU A 211 3.81 -11.16 28.82
CA LEU A 211 3.28 -11.79 30.03
C LEU A 211 3.41 -10.91 31.27
N ASN A 212 4.54 -10.20 31.42
CA ASN A 212 4.80 -9.29 32.53
C ASN A 212 3.97 -7.99 32.47
N LEU A 213 3.28 -7.71 31.38
CA LEU A 213 2.39 -6.56 31.22
C LEU A 213 0.96 -6.83 31.68
N LYS A 214 0.61 -8.07 31.99
CA LYS A 214 -0.70 -8.42 32.53
C LYS A 214 -1.02 -7.60 33.79
N GLY A 215 -2.16 -6.91 33.79
CA GLY A 215 -2.59 -6.01 34.87
C GLY A 215 -1.89 -4.64 34.91
N LYS A 216 -0.84 -4.42 34.12
CA LYS A 216 -0.11 -3.14 34.04
C LYS A 216 -0.52 -2.28 32.88
N THR A 217 -1.11 -2.87 31.84
CA THR A 217 -1.65 -2.18 30.66
C THR A 217 -3.03 -2.76 30.33
N ASP A 218 -3.85 -2.01 29.63
CA ASP A 218 -5.18 -2.44 29.21
C ASP A 218 -5.17 -2.93 27.76
N ALA A 219 -4.21 -2.46 26.94
CA ALA A 219 -3.97 -2.95 25.60
C ALA A 219 -2.51 -2.76 25.15
N ILE A 220 -2.14 -3.49 24.11
CA ILE A 220 -0.83 -3.36 23.44
C ILE A 220 -1.03 -2.76 22.06
N PHE A 221 -0.21 -1.76 21.70
CA PHE A 221 -0.14 -1.24 20.34
C PHE A 221 1.00 -1.92 19.58
N LEU A 222 0.67 -2.54 18.44
CA LEU A 222 1.64 -3.16 17.52
C LEU A 222 1.84 -2.24 16.31
N PRO A 223 2.98 -1.57 16.21
CA PRO A 223 3.28 -0.65 15.10
C PRO A 223 3.76 -1.41 13.86
N TYR A 224 3.86 -0.71 12.72
CA TYR A 224 4.55 -1.27 11.56
C TYR A 224 6.05 -1.40 11.84
N ASP A 225 6.46 -2.57 12.24
CA ASP A 225 7.86 -2.96 12.41
C ASP A 225 8.09 -4.35 11.81
N ILE A 226 9.03 -4.44 10.88
CA ILE A 226 9.26 -5.65 10.09
C ILE A 226 9.68 -6.83 10.97
N GLN A 227 10.45 -6.58 12.03
CA GLN A 227 10.93 -7.62 12.94
C GLN A 227 9.78 -8.20 13.78
N LEU A 228 8.81 -7.35 14.17
CA LEU A 228 7.60 -7.77 14.86
C LEU A 228 6.62 -8.48 13.91
N ILE A 229 6.49 -8.02 12.67
CA ILE A 229 5.63 -8.65 11.65
C ILE A 229 6.05 -10.10 11.42
N PHE A 230 7.34 -10.38 11.30
CA PHE A 230 7.85 -11.76 11.17
C PHE A 230 7.54 -12.65 12.38
N ARG A 231 7.15 -12.04 13.50
CA ARG A 231 6.79 -12.74 14.77
C ARG A 231 5.32 -12.60 15.12
N ALA A 232 4.46 -12.21 14.17
CA ALA A 232 3.03 -11.99 14.42
C ALA A 232 2.35 -13.22 15.08
N GLY A 233 2.74 -14.44 14.69
CA GLY A 233 2.24 -15.67 15.30
C GLY A 233 2.63 -15.83 16.77
N LEU A 234 3.89 -15.55 17.13
CA LEU A 234 4.39 -15.56 18.49
C LEU A 234 3.70 -14.45 19.32
N LEU A 235 3.60 -13.25 18.78
CA LEU A 235 2.89 -12.14 19.43
C LEU A 235 1.45 -12.50 19.74
N LYS A 236 0.72 -13.05 18.77
CA LYS A 236 -0.67 -13.52 18.97
C LYS A 236 -0.76 -14.54 20.11
N ALA A 237 0.12 -15.54 20.14
CA ALA A 237 0.13 -16.58 21.18
C ALA A 237 0.40 -15.97 22.57
N ALA A 238 1.40 -15.10 22.68
CA ALA A 238 1.75 -14.43 23.93
C ALA A 238 0.63 -13.51 24.45
N LEU A 239 -0.03 -12.76 23.56
CA LEU A 239 -1.16 -11.88 23.88
C LEU A 239 -2.36 -12.68 24.42
N ILE A 240 -2.69 -13.80 23.79
CA ILE A 240 -3.76 -14.69 24.25
C ILE A 240 -3.41 -15.26 25.64
N LYS A 241 -2.18 -15.74 25.84
CA LYS A 241 -1.70 -16.29 27.14
C LYS A 241 -1.71 -15.24 28.24
N ALA A 242 -1.39 -13.98 27.91
CA ALA A 242 -1.45 -12.86 28.86
C ALA A 242 -2.88 -12.35 29.11
N SER A 243 -3.86 -12.76 28.31
CA SER A 243 -5.22 -12.19 28.25
C SER A 243 -5.20 -10.68 27.99
N LEU A 244 -4.28 -10.21 27.11
CA LEU A 244 -4.12 -8.81 26.72
C LEU A 244 -4.60 -8.59 25.30
N PRO A 245 -5.55 -7.66 25.06
CA PRO A 245 -5.91 -7.26 23.72
C PRO A 245 -4.80 -6.45 23.08
N ALA A 246 -4.64 -6.59 21.76
CA ALA A 246 -3.77 -5.75 20.98
C ALA A 246 -4.56 -5.00 19.88
N ILE A 247 -4.07 -3.84 19.53
CA ILE A 247 -4.60 -3.00 18.45
C ILE A 247 -3.47 -2.59 17.51
N SER A 248 -3.80 -2.32 16.24
CA SER A 248 -2.80 -1.92 15.25
C SER A 248 -3.39 -1.05 14.14
N ASN A 249 -2.52 -0.28 13.48
CA ASN A 249 -2.80 0.37 12.20
C ASN A 249 -2.18 -0.40 11.02
N ASN A 250 -1.98 -1.70 11.16
CA ASN A 250 -1.36 -2.52 10.13
C ASN A 250 -2.11 -3.83 9.90
N LEU A 251 -2.42 -4.09 8.63
CA LEU A 251 -3.10 -5.30 8.16
C LEU A 251 -2.39 -6.59 8.60
N GLU A 252 -1.05 -6.59 8.68
CA GLU A 252 -0.25 -7.78 9.00
C GLU A 252 -0.56 -8.38 10.38
N TYR A 253 -1.13 -7.59 11.29
CA TYR A 253 -1.52 -8.05 12.63
C TYR A 253 -3.01 -8.37 12.77
N GLN A 254 -3.78 -8.37 11.69
CA GLN A 254 -5.24 -8.57 11.70
C GLN A 254 -5.69 -9.82 12.46
N SER A 255 -4.94 -10.93 12.33
CA SER A 255 -5.27 -12.17 13.05
C SER A 255 -4.89 -12.17 14.54
N GLY A 256 -4.03 -11.26 15.00
CA GLY A 256 -3.50 -11.18 16.37
C GLY A 256 -3.97 -9.95 17.15
N CYS A 257 -4.66 -9.02 16.52
CA CYS A 257 -5.24 -7.84 17.15
C CYS A 257 -6.77 -7.94 17.23
N VAL A 258 -7.36 -7.39 18.30
CA VAL A 258 -8.81 -7.28 18.42
C VAL A 258 -9.39 -6.22 17.48
N LEU A 259 -8.56 -5.24 17.13
CA LEU A 259 -8.89 -4.16 16.21
C LEU A 259 -7.67 -3.83 15.34
N THR A 260 -7.90 -3.73 14.02
CA THR A 260 -6.96 -3.07 13.11
C THR A 260 -7.69 -2.02 12.28
N TYR A 261 -7.11 -0.81 12.22
CA TYR A 261 -7.66 0.29 11.41
C TYR A 261 -6.56 0.89 10.55
N TYR A 262 -6.59 0.60 9.24
CA TYR A 262 -5.47 0.85 8.34
C TYR A 262 -5.93 1.45 7.00
N ALA A 263 -5.05 2.22 6.35
CA ALA A 263 -5.28 2.67 4.99
C ALA A 263 -5.29 1.45 4.05
N GLU A 264 -6.33 1.33 3.24
CA GLU A 264 -6.55 0.15 2.41
C GLU A 264 -5.55 0.07 1.25
N PRO A 265 -4.71 -1.00 1.20
CA PRO A 265 -3.67 -1.12 0.19
C PRO A 265 -4.22 -1.22 -1.23
N GLU A 266 -5.39 -1.84 -1.42
CA GLU A 266 -6.05 -1.94 -2.73
C GLU A 266 -6.36 -0.56 -3.30
N THR A 267 -6.94 0.33 -2.51
CA THR A 267 -7.26 1.71 -2.94
C THR A 267 -5.99 2.49 -3.27
N ILE A 268 -4.93 2.33 -2.49
CA ILE A 268 -3.62 2.95 -2.78
C ILE A 268 -3.09 2.43 -4.12
N GLY A 269 -3.19 1.14 -4.36
CA GLY A 269 -2.80 0.51 -5.64
C GLY A 269 -3.62 1.02 -6.82
N GLU A 270 -4.93 1.13 -6.65
CA GLU A 270 -5.83 1.64 -7.69
C GLU A 270 -5.46 3.08 -8.09
N ILE A 271 -5.25 3.96 -7.11
CA ILE A 271 -4.82 5.35 -7.37
C ILE A 271 -3.48 5.35 -8.10
N ALA A 272 -2.51 4.54 -7.67
CA ALA A 272 -1.21 4.43 -8.32
C ALA A 272 -1.32 3.97 -9.78
N GLY A 273 -2.24 3.02 -10.08
CA GLY A 273 -2.56 2.59 -11.43
C GLY A 273 -3.10 3.72 -12.30
N GLN A 274 -4.05 4.49 -11.78
CA GLN A 274 -4.60 5.66 -12.48
C GLN A 274 -3.51 6.72 -12.74
N MET A 275 -2.62 6.96 -11.78
CA MET A 275 -1.50 7.88 -11.96
C MET A 275 -0.53 7.39 -13.05
N ALA A 276 -0.24 6.08 -13.10
CA ALA A 276 0.61 5.49 -14.13
C ALA A 276 0.01 5.71 -15.53
N VAL A 277 -1.31 5.61 -15.69
CA VAL A 277 -1.99 5.85 -16.95
C VAL A 277 -1.90 7.33 -17.37
N LYS A 278 -2.03 8.29 -16.44
CA LYS A 278 -1.78 9.70 -16.74
C LYS A 278 -0.38 9.91 -17.35
N ILE A 279 0.63 9.19 -16.80
CA ILE A 279 2.01 9.23 -17.32
C ILE A 279 2.11 8.57 -18.70
N PHE A 280 1.40 7.47 -18.98
CA PHE A 280 1.36 6.85 -20.30
C PHE A 280 0.82 7.80 -21.37
N HIS A 281 -0.11 8.67 -20.99
CA HIS A 281 -0.70 9.70 -21.85
C HIS A 281 0.12 11.01 -21.91
N GLY A 282 1.35 11.00 -21.35
CA GLY A 282 2.29 12.11 -21.48
C GLY A 282 2.25 13.13 -20.34
N ALA A 283 1.50 12.88 -19.27
CA ALA A 283 1.55 13.73 -18.09
C ALA A 283 2.97 13.77 -17.51
N LYS A 284 3.49 14.97 -17.29
CA LYS A 284 4.81 15.16 -16.68
C LYS A 284 4.68 15.04 -15.16
N VAL A 285 5.46 14.15 -14.56
CA VAL A 285 5.42 13.82 -13.12
C VAL A 285 5.49 15.05 -12.22
N LYS A 286 6.32 16.02 -12.56
CA LYS A 286 6.47 17.28 -11.81
C LYS A 286 5.17 18.09 -11.62
N TYR A 287 4.16 17.82 -12.44
CA TYR A 287 2.85 18.47 -12.38
C TYR A 287 1.76 17.56 -11.77
N LEU A 288 2.08 16.28 -11.51
CA LEU A 288 1.17 15.39 -10.84
C LEU A 288 1.27 15.63 -9.33
N PRO A 289 0.16 15.96 -8.64
CA PRO A 289 0.16 16.10 -7.21
C PRO A 289 0.46 14.77 -6.54
N ILE A 290 0.93 14.83 -5.29
CA ILE A 290 0.91 13.67 -4.40
C ILE A 290 -0.55 13.45 -4.00
N GLU A 291 -1.07 12.26 -4.30
CA GLU A 291 -2.43 11.89 -3.93
C GLU A 291 -2.44 11.39 -2.48
N LEU A 292 -3.48 11.74 -1.75
CA LEU A 292 -3.69 11.27 -0.37
C LEU A 292 -4.84 10.27 -0.34
N SER A 293 -4.53 9.02 -0.01
CA SER A 293 -5.59 8.04 0.26
C SER A 293 -6.26 8.36 1.59
N SER A 294 -7.58 8.57 1.55
CA SER A 294 -8.44 8.79 2.72
C SER A 294 -9.34 7.60 3.03
N TYR A 295 -9.16 6.49 2.31
CA TYR A 295 -9.96 5.29 2.51
C TYR A 295 -9.26 4.34 3.50
N TYR A 296 -9.96 4.04 4.59
CA TYR A 296 -9.48 3.19 5.68
C TYR A 296 -10.41 2.01 5.89
N LYS A 297 -9.83 0.88 6.28
CA LYS A 297 -10.55 -0.35 6.58
C LYS A 297 -10.45 -0.66 8.07
N LEU A 298 -11.60 -0.86 8.70
CA LEU A 298 -11.73 -1.34 10.07
C LEU A 298 -11.97 -2.84 10.06
N THR A 299 -11.08 -3.60 10.67
CA THR A 299 -11.29 -5.02 10.96
C THR A 299 -11.43 -5.21 12.47
N ILE A 300 -12.46 -5.93 12.89
CA ILE A 300 -12.70 -6.35 14.27
C ILE A 300 -12.59 -7.87 14.33
N ASN A 301 -11.75 -8.37 15.21
CA ASN A 301 -11.58 -9.81 15.44
C ASN A 301 -12.46 -10.26 16.62
N LYS A 302 -13.71 -10.61 16.31
CA LYS A 302 -14.72 -11.05 17.28
C LYS A 302 -14.28 -12.35 17.96
N ALA A 303 -13.77 -13.33 17.19
CA ALA A 303 -13.25 -14.57 17.76
C ALA A 303 -12.16 -14.35 18.81
N LEU A 304 -11.28 -13.37 18.60
CA LEU A 304 -10.22 -13.05 19.55
C LEU A 304 -10.78 -12.31 20.78
N LEU A 305 -11.75 -11.42 20.61
CA LEU A 305 -12.45 -10.75 21.72
C LEU A 305 -13.13 -11.78 22.62
N GLU A 306 -13.89 -12.71 22.07
CA GLU A 306 -14.54 -13.79 22.80
C GLU A 306 -13.51 -14.63 23.56
N LYS A 307 -12.39 -14.99 22.93
CA LYS A 307 -11.30 -15.74 23.56
C LYS A 307 -10.63 -15.00 24.72
N LEU A 308 -10.64 -13.68 24.69
CA LEU A 308 -10.14 -12.79 25.74
C LEU A 308 -11.21 -12.42 26.78
N ASN A 309 -12.43 -12.98 26.68
CA ASN A 309 -13.60 -12.71 27.51
C ASN A 309 -14.08 -11.24 27.44
N PHE A 310 -13.95 -10.61 26.29
CA PHE A 310 -14.54 -9.29 26.00
C PHE A 310 -15.87 -9.49 25.28
N SER A 311 -16.93 -8.86 25.79
CA SER A 311 -18.19 -8.72 25.07
C SER A 311 -18.15 -7.47 24.17
N ILE A 312 -18.67 -7.58 22.96
CA ILE A 312 -18.79 -6.47 22.02
C ILE A 312 -20.26 -6.29 21.62
N HIS A 313 -20.73 -5.06 21.64
CA HIS A 313 -22.06 -4.72 21.16
C HIS A 313 -22.16 -4.81 19.65
N GLU A 314 -23.29 -5.28 19.12
CA GLU A 314 -23.54 -5.42 17.68
C GLU A 314 -23.46 -4.08 16.92
N ASP A 315 -23.82 -2.96 17.57
CA ASP A 315 -23.68 -1.64 16.99
C ASP A 315 -22.23 -1.28 16.66
N VAL A 316 -21.25 -1.72 17.48
CA VAL A 316 -19.84 -1.52 17.22
C VAL A 316 -19.36 -2.38 16.05
N LEU A 317 -19.88 -3.60 15.94
CA LEU A 317 -19.57 -4.50 14.81
C LEU A 317 -20.09 -3.97 13.47
N SER A 318 -21.20 -3.21 13.50
CA SER A 318 -21.79 -2.61 12.30
C SER A 318 -20.90 -1.56 11.63
N TYR A 319 -19.95 -0.97 12.34
CA TYR A 319 -18.95 -0.04 11.78
C TYR A 319 -17.78 -0.76 11.10
N ALA A 320 -17.60 -2.08 11.34
CA ALA A 320 -16.49 -2.81 10.77
C ALA A 320 -16.70 -3.10 9.29
N ASN A 321 -15.65 -2.88 8.49
CA ASN A 321 -15.61 -3.33 7.11
C ASN A 321 -15.42 -4.85 7.03
N GLU A 322 -14.79 -5.43 8.05
CA GLU A 322 -14.53 -6.85 8.15
C GLU A 322 -14.61 -7.32 9.60
N VAL A 323 -15.33 -8.43 9.83
CA VAL A 323 -15.44 -9.09 11.14
C VAL A 323 -14.86 -10.50 11.02
N ILE A 324 -13.76 -10.77 11.74
CA ILE A 324 -13.19 -12.11 11.87
C ILE A 324 -13.98 -12.86 12.97
N ARG A 325 -14.64 -13.95 12.58
CA ARG A 325 -15.52 -14.79 13.41
C ARG A 325 -14.86 -16.10 13.77
#